data_ea378a2ad58c49f826c7d1e7aaea1604
#
_entry.id   ea378a2ad58c49f826c7d1e7aaea1604
#
_cell.length_a   1.000
_cell.length_b   1.000
_cell.length_c   1.000
_cell.angle_alpha   90.00
_cell.angle_beta   90.00
_cell.angle_gamma   90.00
#
_symmetry.space_group_name_H-M   'P 1'
#
loop_
_entity.id
_entity.type
_entity.pdbx_description
1 polymer ?
#
loop_
_entity_poly.entity_id
_entity_poly.type
_entity_poly.pdbx_seq_one_letter_code
_entity_poly.pdbx_strand_id
1 'polypeptide(L)'
;MRKRFSGKNLYRAPLLLGATLMLSACGLWQDSSEPPAQPETPPDMQVDVKPRALHRCSRISPEMVVTNVPKGTDYFDVRLLENEPQERLLGGGNWENDGTGIIPEGALTRVYTGPCPPAGQSRQYTYVISAMSHKSKQPLSVRVYPFVQE
;
A
#
# COMPACT_ATOMS: atom_id res chain seq x y z
N MET A 1 -5.52 52.03 2.23
CA MET A 1 -6.02 52.72 1.00
C MET A 1 -7.11 51.88 0.35
N ARG A 2 -8.33 52.49 0.34
CA ARG A 2 -9.55 51.91 -0.26
C ARG A 2 -9.56 52.17 -1.76
N LYS A 3 -10.03 51.23 -2.58
CA LYS A 3 -10.74 51.57 -3.84
C LYS A 3 -11.88 50.52 -4.07
N ARG A 4 -13.08 51.06 -3.92
CA ARG A 4 -14.33 50.44 -4.42
C ARG A 4 -14.44 50.79 -5.91
N PHE A 5 -14.93 49.87 -6.73
CA PHE A 5 -15.56 50.21 -7.98
C PHE A 5 -16.94 49.55 -8.04
N SER A 6 -17.94 50.42 -8.09
CA SER A 6 -19.37 50.18 -8.34
C SER A 6 -19.61 50.35 -9.84
N GLY A 7 -20.41 49.49 -10.42
CA GLY A 7 -20.89 49.66 -11.80
C GLY A 7 -22.14 48.83 -12.05
N LYS A 8 -23.30 49.44 -11.80
CA LYS A 8 -24.63 48.94 -12.22
C LYS A 8 -24.79 49.27 -13.71
N ASN A 9 -25.23 48.31 -14.52
CA ASN A 9 -25.97 48.66 -15.75
C ASN A 9 -27.13 47.70 -15.92
N LEU A 10 -28.32 48.31 -15.77
CA LEU A 10 -29.60 47.82 -16.22
C LEU A 10 -29.68 47.98 -17.75
N TYR A 11 -30.09 46.98 -18.46
CA TYR A 11 -30.79 47.16 -19.75
C TYR A 11 -32.01 46.24 -19.85
N ARG A 12 -33.09 46.89 -20.23
CA ARG A 12 -34.46 46.45 -20.38
C ARG A 12 -34.63 45.48 -21.55
N ALA A 13 -35.64 44.65 -21.40
CA ALA A 13 -36.22 43.76 -22.41
C ALA A 13 -36.76 44.50 -23.64
N PRO A 14 -37.07 43.83 -24.74
CA PRO A 14 -38.46 43.52 -25.04
C PRO A 14 -38.76 42.08 -25.48
N LEU A 15 -40.03 41.73 -25.26
CA LEU A 15 -40.74 40.56 -25.77
C LEU A 15 -40.82 40.58 -27.30
N LEU A 16 -40.64 39.44 -27.91
CA LEU A 16 -41.33 39.09 -29.17
C LEU A 16 -41.73 37.60 -29.15
N LEU A 17 -43.03 37.38 -29.26
CA LEU A 17 -43.69 36.10 -29.54
C LEU A 17 -43.26 35.59 -30.90
N GLY A 18 -42.90 34.33 -30.96
CA GLY A 18 -42.72 33.58 -32.21
C GLY A 18 -42.94 32.09 -31.95
N ALA A 19 -44.20 31.66 -32.16
CA ALA A 19 -44.54 30.25 -32.18
C ALA A 19 -44.11 29.60 -33.47
N THR A 20 -43.20 28.64 -33.40
CA THR A 20 -42.98 27.69 -34.49
C THR A 20 -42.87 26.28 -33.91
N LEU A 21 -43.93 25.48 -34.16
CA LEU A 21 -43.90 24.03 -34.03
C LEU A 21 -42.88 23.47 -35.02
N MET A 22 -41.84 22.82 -34.53
CA MET A 22 -41.06 21.89 -35.32
C MET A 22 -41.04 20.54 -34.59
N LEU A 23 -41.69 19.57 -35.24
CA LEU A 23 -41.53 18.16 -34.92
C LEU A 23 -40.04 17.81 -35.13
N SER A 24 -39.33 17.46 -34.07
CA SER A 24 -38.01 16.89 -34.18
C SER A 24 -38.07 15.45 -33.79
N ALA A 25 -37.74 14.59 -34.77
CA ALA A 25 -37.59 13.17 -34.60
C ALA A 25 -36.60 12.83 -33.49
N CYS A 26 -37.03 11.95 -32.56
CA CYS A 26 -36.19 11.28 -31.62
C CYS A 26 -35.23 10.38 -32.37
N GLY A 27 -34.02 10.87 -32.64
CA GLY A 27 -32.87 10.03 -32.95
C GLY A 27 -32.34 9.42 -31.67
N LEU A 28 -32.64 8.16 -31.43
CA LEU A 28 -31.95 7.33 -30.43
C LEU A 28 -30.49 7.11 -30.87
N TRP A 29 -29.66 8.06 -30.55
CA TRP A 29 -28.22 7.84 -30.49
C TRP A 29 -27.93 7.44 -29.04
N GLN A 30 -27.95 6.12 -28.78
CA GLN A 30 -27.26 5.55 -27.63
C GLN A 30 -25.78 5.68 -27.90
N ASP A 31 -25.24 6.79 -27.47
CA ASP A 31 -23.80 6.95 -27.32
C ASP A 31 -23.39 6.08 -26.12
N SER A 32 -23.06 4.83 -26.44
CA SER A 32 -22.40 3.93 -25.50
C SER A 32 -20.96 4.38 -25.34
N SER A 33 -20.78 5.56 -24.78
CA SER A 33 -19.49 5.99 -24.25
C SER A 33 -19.24 5.18 -22.98
N GLU A 34 -18.78 3.96 -23.17
CA GLU A 34 -18.14 3.20 -22.11
C GLU A 34 -17.00 4.08 -21.56
N PRO A 35 -17.03 4.44 -20.26
CA PRO A 35 -15.98 5.28 -19.70
C PRO A 35 -14.64 4.58 -20.00
N PRO A 36 -13.59 5.31 -20.43
CA PRO A 36 -12.29 4.71 -20.65
C PRO A 36 -11.88 3.97 -19.38
N ALA A 37 -11.57 2.66 -19.52
CA ALA A 37 -11.13 1.83 -18.43
C ALA A 37 -10.01 2.58 -17.71
N GLN A 38 -10.26 2.98 -16.46
CA GLN A 38 -9.23 3.58 -15.63
C GLN A 38 -8.09 2.56 -15.54
N PRO A 39 -6.84 2.96 -15.75
CA PRO A 39 -5.72 2.07 -15.54
C PRO A 39 -5.80 1.53 -14.12
N GLU A 40 -6.08 0.23 -14.01
CA GLU A 40 -6.15 -0.44 -12.72
C GLU A 40 -4.79 -0.28 -12.04
N THR A 41 -4.77 0.42 -10.92
CA THR A 41 -3.57 0.51 -10.09
C THR A 41 -3.20 -0.91 -9.67
N PRO A 42 -1.98 -1.39 -9.93
CA PRO A 42 -1.59 -2.73 -9.52
C PRO A 42 -1.89 -2.92 -8.03
N PRO A 43 -2.45 -4.07 -7.63
CA PRO A 43 -2.75 -4.30 -6.22
C PRO A 43 -1.48 -4.19 -5.39
N ASP A 44 -1.61 -3.54 -4.25
CA ASP A 44 -0.51 -3.38 -3.30
C ASP A 44 0.05 -4.74 -2.83
N MET A 45 1.37 -4.82 -2.70
CA MET A 45 2.06 -5.96 -2.09
C MET A 45 1.43 -6.29 -0.73
N GLN A 46 1.12 -7.56 -0.49
CA GLN A 46 0.58 -8.05 0.79
C GLN A 46 1.56 -9.04 1.41
N VAL A 47 1.55 -9.13 2.75
CA VAL A 47 2.39 -10.06 3.49
C VAL A 47 1.56 -10.76 4.56
N ASP A 48 1.68 -12.08 4.59
CA ASP A 48 1.15 -12.94 5.65
C ASP A 48 2.34 -13.61 6.36
N VAL A 49 2.43 -13.40 7.68
CA VAL A 49 3.48 -14.00 8.52
C VAL A 49 2.87 -15.14 9.31
N LYS A 50 3.51 -16.31 9.34
CA LYS A 50 3.01 -17.52 10.01
C LYS A 50 3.79 -17.82 11.30
N PRO A 51 3.57 -17.05 12.39
CA PRO A 51 4.25 -17.28 13.65
C PRO A 51 3.77 -18.58 14.30
N ARG A 52 4.71 -19.29 14.93
CA ARG A 52 4.46 -20.48 15.76
C ARG A 52 5.22 -20.33 17.09
N ALA A 53 4.84 -21.10 18.10
CA ALA A 53 5.46 -21.04 19.43
C ALA A 53 7.00 -21.20 19.38
N LEU A 54 7.52 -22.02 18.45
CA LEU A 54 8.97 -22.23 18.28
C LEU A 54 9.76 -20.99 17.82
N HIS A 55 9.07 -19.97 17.30
CA HIS A 55 9.73 -18.73 16.86
C HIS A 55 9.96 -17.74 18.02
N ARG A 56 9.34 -17.99 19.17
CA ARG A 56 9.51 -17.16 20.37
C ARG A 56 10.90 -17.39 20.98
N CYS A 57 11.61 -16.30 21.28
CA CYS A 57 12.96 -16.34 21.85
C CYS A 57 13.96 -17.22 21.07
N SER A 58 13.74 -17.38 19.79
CA SER A 58 14.45 -18.30 18.92
C SER A 58 15.21 -17.56 17.82
N ARG A 59 16.18 -18.23 17.20
CA ARG A 59 16.84 -17.73 15.99
C ARG A 59 16.17 -18.20 14.70
N ILE A 60 15.07 -18.90 14.80
CA ILE A 60 14.31 -19.39 13.65
C ILE A 60 13.23 -18.36 13.34
N SER A 61 13.27 -17.78 12.16
CA SER A 61 12.24 -16.86 11.68
C SER A 61 11.01 -17.62 11.18
N PRO A 62 9.81 -17.04 11.28
CA PRO A 62 8.62 -17.66 10.69
C PRO A 62 8.67 -17.64 9.16
N GLU A 63 7.93 -18.55 8.55
CA GLU A 63 7.60 -18.46 7.12
C GLU A 63 6.76 -17.21 6.86
N MET A 64 7.02 -16.56 5.73
CA MET A 64 6.24 -15.41 5.27
C MET A 64 5.79 -15.65 3.83
N VAL A 65 4.56 -15.27 3.52
CA VAL A 65 4.01 -15.33 2.17
C VAL A 65 3.77 -13.91 1.67
N VAL A 66 4.43 -13.56 0.58
CA VAL A 66 4.31 -12.26 -0.07
C VAL A 66 3.52 -12.40 -1.35
N THR A 67 2.42 -11.66 -1.48
CA THR A 67 1.58 -11.65 -2.67
C THR A 67 1.59 -10.27 -3.33
N ASN A 68 1.17 -10.19 -4.59
CA ASN A 68 1.21 -8.95 -5.38
C ASN A 68 2.62 -8.32 -5.41
N VAL A 69 3.64 -9.17 -5.57
CA VAL A 69 5.04 -8.75 -5.60
C VAL A 69 5.25 -7.77 -6.77
N PRO A 70 5.82 -6.58 -6.55
CA PRO A 70 6.09 -5.62 -7.62
C PRO A 70 7.00 -6.21 -8.71
N LYS A 71 6.72 -5.87 -9.96
CA LYS A 71 7.59 -6.27 -11.08
C LYS A 71 9.00 -5.69 -10.87
N GLY A 72 10.02 -6.50 -11.10
CA GLY A 72 11.41 -6.10 -10.94
C GLY A 72 11.95 -6.28 -9.51
N THR A 73 11.21 -6.98 -8.65
CA THR A 73 11.71 -7.41 -7.34
C THR A 73 12.70 -8.54 -7.52
N ASP A 74 13.95 -8.30 -7.13
CA ASP A 74 15.03 -9.29 -7.16
C ASP A 74 15.13 -10.04 -5.82
N TYR A 75 14.91 -9.33 -4.69
CA TYR A 75 14.96 -9.93 -3.36
C TYR A 75 14.05 -9.19 -2.37
N PHE A 76 13.82 -9.81 -1.22
CA PHE A 76 13.14 -9.20 -0.07
C PHE A 76 14.18 -8.89 1.03
N ASP A 77 14.19 -7.63 1.54
CA ASP A 77 14.89 -7.29 2.79
C ASP A 77 13.87 -7.29 3.91
N VAL A 78 14.07 -8.16 4.90
CA VAL A 78 13.17 -8.32 6.04
C VAL A 78 13.88 -7.89 7.32
N ARG A 79 13.21 -7.07 8.12
CA ARG A 79 13.69 -6.63 9.44
C ARG A 79 12.62 -6.88 10.49
N LEU A 80 13.04 -7.35 11.65
CA LEU A 80 12.20 -7.45 12.84
C LEU A 80 12.59 -6.35 13.82
N LEU A 81 11.61 -5.55 14.21
CA LEU A 81 11.74 -4.48 15.19
C LEU A 81 10.94 -4.82 16.45
N GLU A 82 11.49 -4.52 17.63
CA GLU A 82 10.74 -4.37 18.87
C GLU A 82 10.39 -2.90 19.03
N ASN A 83 9.12 -2.57 19.21
CA ASN A 83 8.67 -1.19 19.18
C ASN A 83 8.75 -0.48 20.54
N GLU A 84 8.77 -1.24 21.64
CA GLU A 84 8.71 -0.73 23.01
C GLU A 84 9.77 -1.37 23.93
N PRO A 85 10.31 -0.63 24.93
CA PRO A 85 10.07 0.79 25.25
C PRO A 85 10.76 1.76 24.30
N GLN A 86 11.65 1.29 23.46
CA GLN A 86 12.33 2.02 22.38
C GLN A 86 12.46 1.11 21.17
N GLU A 87 12.32 1.67 19.98
CA GLU A 87 12.50 0.90 18.78
C GLU A 87 13.89 0.28 18.73
N ARG A 88 13.94 -1.04 18.57
CA ARG A 88 15.17 -1.81 18.52
C ARG A 88 15.11 -2.87 17.41
N LEU A 89 16.13 -2.89 16.58
CA LEU A 89 16.29 -3.94 15.56
C LEU A 89 16.67 -5.25 16.23
N LEU A 90 15.89 -6.30 16.02
CA LEU A 90 16.15 -7.66 16.49
C LEU A 90 16.81 -8.55 15.42
N GLY A 91 17.11 -7.98 14.26
CA GLY A 91 17.72 -8.65 13.13
C GLY A 91 16.83 -8.80 11.93
N GLY A 92 17.19 -9.68 11.02
CA GLY A 92 16.47 -9.88 9.77
C GLY A 92 17.26 -10.70 8.76
N GLY A 93 17.12 -10.39 7.49
CA GLY A 93 17.85 -11.03 6.40
C GLY A 93 17.32 -10.64 5.05
N ASN A 94 18.06 -11.04 4.02
CA ASN A 94 17.62 -10.94 2.66
C ASN A 94 17.25 -12.33 2.14
N TRP A 95 16.21 -12.37 1.31
CA TRP A 95 15.78 -13.58 0.63
C TRP A 95 15.59 -13.30 -0.86
N GLU A 96 16.29 -14.04 -1.72
CA GLU A 96 16.17 -13.88 -3.17
C GLU A 96 14.76 -14.26 -3.62
N ASN A 97 14.21 -13.47 -4.51
CA ASN A 97 12.87 -13.71 -5.04
C ASN A 97 12.93 -14.79 -6.14
N ASP A 98 12.52 -15.98 -5.81
CA ASP A 98 12.44 -17.12 -6.73
C ASP A 98 11.12 -17.17 -7.54
N GLY A 99 10.28 -16.13 -7.38
CA GLY A 99 8.96 -16.03 -8.02
C GLY A 99 7.82 -16.71 -7.27
N THR A 100 8.09 -17.44 -6.19
CA THR A 100 7.05 -18.07 -5.36
C THR A 100 6.41 -17.09 -4.38
N GLY A 101 7.13 -16.02 -4.01
CA GLY A 101 6.74 -15.11 -2.96
C GLY A 101 6.83 -15.72 -1.56
N ILE A 102 7.46 -16.89 -1.40
CA ILE A 102 7.61 -17.55 -0.11
C ILE A 102 9.01 -17.27 0.45
N ILE A 103 9.05 -16.70 1.65
CA ILE A 103 10.26 -16.58 2.46
C ILE A 103 10.21 -17.72 3.47
N PRO A 104 11.06 -18.76 3.35
CA PRO A 104 10.94 -19.96 4.16
C PRO A 104 11.21 -19.70 5.64
N GLU A 105 10.72 -20.60 6.47
CA GLU A 105 11.07 -20.65 7.88
C GLU A 105 12.60 -20.75 8.05
N GLY A 106 13.13 -19.92 8.96
CA GLY A 106 14.60 -19.88 9.23
C GLY A 106 15.42 -19.13 8.19
N ALA A 107 14.83 -18.52 7.17
CA ALA A 107 15.55 -17.80 6.12
C ALA A 107 16.27 -16.54 6.60
N LEU A 108 15.83 -15.92 7.69
CA LEU A 108 16.41 -14.67 8.19
C LEU A 108 17.64 -14.96 9.05
N THR A 109 18.82 -14.81 8.48
CA THR A 109 20.09 -15.21 9.13
C THR A 109 20.94 -14.04 9.64
N ARG A 110 20.58 -12.78 9.35
CA ARG A 110 21.34 -11.62 9.78
C ARG A 110 20.99 -11.26 11.23
N VAL A 111 21.72 -11.86 12.18
CA VAL A 111 21.59 -11.60 13.63
C VAL A 111 20.14 -11.67 14.11
N TYR A 112 19.32 -12.55 13.52
CA TYR A 112 17.91 -12.65 13.85
C TYR A 112 17.73 -13.23 15.26
N THR A 113 16.90 -12.56 16.06
CA THR A 113 16.38 -13.06 17.34
C THR A 113 14.88 -12.82 17.35
N GLY A 114 14.10 -13.88 17.50
CA GLY A 114 12.65 -13.82 17.54
C GLY A 114 12.13 -13.01 18.74
N PRO A 115 10.86 -12.64 18.70
CA PRO A 115 10.21 -11.90 19.78
C PRO A 115 10.39 -12.60 21.12
N CYS A 116 10.91 -11.89 22.11
CA CYS A 116 11.21 -12.45 23.43
C CYS A 116 10.84 -11.45 24.55
N PRO A 117 9.54 -11.25 24.81
CA PRO A 117 9.10 -10.39 25.89
C PRO A 117 9.44 -11.02 27.23
N PRO A 118 9.70 -10.21 28.28
CA PRO A 118 9.87 -10.72 29.65
C PRO A 118 8.63 -11.48 30.11
N ALA A 119 8.81 -12.44 31.00
CA ALA A 119 7.71 -13.24 31.52
C ALA A 119 6.60 -12.35 32.12
N GLY A 120 5.35 -12.61 31.73
CA GLY A 120 4.18 -11.86 32.17
C GLY A 120 4.01 -10.47 31.54
N GLN A 121 4.81 -10.15 30.52
CA GLN A 121 4.67 -8.91 29.78
C GLN A 121 4.31 -9.22 28.32
N SER A 122 3.49 -8.36 27.71
CA SER A 122 3.28 -8.34 26.27
C SER A 122 4.08 -7.16 25.68
N ARG A 123 4.61 -7.34 24.46
CA ARG A 123 5.31 -6.30 23.72
C ARG A 123 4.90 -6.29 22.26
N GLN A 124 4.99 -5.10 21.68
CA GLN A 124 4.72 -4.89 20.28
C GLN A 124 5.98 -5.10 19.45
N TYR A 125 5.81 -5.81 18.36
CA TYR A 125 6.84 -6.09 17.36
C TYR A 125 6.33 -5.78 15.98
N THR A 126 7.26 -5.56 15.06
CA THR A 126 6.91 -5.25 13.67
C THR A 126 7.90 -5.92 12.74
N TYR A 127 7.40 -6.71 11.79
CA TYR A 127 8.17 -7.05 10.62
C TYR A 127 8.02 -5.93 9.57
N VAL A 128 9.15 -5.51 9.02
CA VAL A 128 9.22 -4.61 7.87
C VAL A 128 9.77 -5.42 6.70
N ILE A 129 8.97 -5.58 5.66
CA ILE A 129 9.30 -6.37 4.47
C ILE A 129 9.39 -5.41 3.29
N SER A 130 10.56 -5.32 2.69
CA SER A 130 10.84 -4.46 1.55
C SER A 130 11.11 -5.30 0.30
N ALA A 131 10.36 -5.07 -0.77
CA ALA A 131 10.66 -5.62 -2.08
C ALA A 131 11.76 -4.76 -2.72
N MET A 132 12.90 -5.37 -3.03
CA MET A 132 14.11 -4.68 -3.46
C MET A 132 14.54 -5.09 -4.86
N SER A 133 15.21 -4.18 -5.57
CA SER A 133 15.90 -4.49 -6.81
C SER A 133 17.41 -4.31 -6.65
N HIS A 134 18.20 -5.17 -7.27
CA HIS A 134 19.67 -5.00 -7.32
C HIS A 134 20.09 -3.71 -8.06
N LYS A 135 19.19 -3.13 -8.85
CA LYS A 135 19.43 -1.91 -9.62
C LYS A 135 19.17 -0.63 -8.82
N SER A 136 18.53 -0.72 -7.66
CA SER A 136 18.15 0.44 -6.84
C SER A 136 18.38 0.18 -5.36
N LYS A 137 18.83 1.20 -4.64
CA LYS A 137 18.90 1.16 -3.17
C LYS A 137 17.55 1.47 -2.51
N GLN A 138 16.59 1.99 -3.28
CA GLN A 138 15.26 2.29 -2.76
C GLN A 138 14.34 1.07 -2.97
N PRO A 139 13.49 0.76 -2.00
CA PRO A 139 12.52 -0.32 -2.14
C PRO A 139 11.48 0.02 -3.21
N LEU A 140 11.05 -1.00 -3.95
CA LEU A 140 9.94 -0.92 -4.89
C LEU A 140 8.59 -0.86 -4.15
N SER A 141 8.51 -1.56 -3.03
CA SER A 141 7.37 -1.54 -2.10
C SER A 141 7.83 -1.93 -0.71
N VAL A 142 7.12 -1.45 0.30
CA VAL A 142 7.36 -1.79 1.71
C VAL A 142 6.04 -2.19 2.35
N ARG A 143 6.06 -3.27 3.10
CA ARG A 143 4.96 -3.69 3.97
C ARG A 143 5.41 -3.81 5.40
N VAL A 144 4.49 -3.45 6.28
CA VAL A 144 4.67 -3.47 7.72
C VAL A 144 3.65 -4.44 8.30
N TYR A 145 4.12 -5.39 9.10
CA TYR A 145 3.29 -6.38 9.78
C TYR A 145 3.47 -6.24 11.30
N PRO A 146 2.64 -5.42 11.97
CA PRO A 146 2.68 -5.27 13.41
C PRO A 146 1.99 -6.44 14.11
N PHE A 147 2.51 -6.88 15.26
CA PHE A 147 1.91 -7.92 16.09
C PHE A 147 2.33 -7.76 17.56
N VAL A 148 1.58 -8.40 18.45
CA VAL A 148 1.88 -8.47 19.88
C VAL A 148 2.31 -9.89 20.23
N GLN A 149 3.34 -10.01 21.05
CA GLN A 149 3.80 -11.27 21.63
C GLN A 149 3.76 -11.16 23.16
N GLU A 150 3.19 -12.20 23.79
CA GLU A 150 3.16 -12.40 25.24
C GLU A 150 4.24 -13.35 25.73
#